data_e8f673b36e78a448e5eeabe2edbb6390
#
_entry.id   e8f673b36e78a448e5eeabe2edbb6390
#
_cell.length_a   1.000
_cell.length_b   1.000
_cell.length_c   1.000
_cell.angle_alpha   90.00
_cell.angle_beta   90.00
_cell.angle_gamma   90.00
#
_symmetry.space_group_name_H-M   'P 1'
#
loop_
_entity.id
_entity.type
_entity.pdbx_description
1 polymer ?
#
loop_
_entity_poly.entity_id
_entity_poly.type
_entity_poly.pdbx_seq_one_letter_code
_entity_poly.pdbx_strand_id
1 'polypeptide(L)'
;SKKEKARLDSLDRAALKIAVMPTMDCLPIFLAYDDSIFKHQGVDVHLRRYTAQMDCDTAIERQRVEGSVTDLIRARHMEKRGTALTYPISTNLYWQFITNKRSRISELKQLSDKMVAMTRYSATDYLATLAIDSGKPKYDVYKVQINDLNIRLRMLLNNEMDAMLLPEPQATKARLEQHVKLFDSRDKNLQLGVVAFRKKILSDPRRKDQLAKFVKAYN
;
A
#
# COMPACT_ATOMS: atom_id res chain seq x y z
N SER A 1 -6.63 -34.68 4.57
CA SER A 1 -7.90 -35.33 4.25
C SER A 1 -8.98 -34.28 3.90
N LYS A 2 -10.06 -34.69 3.25
CA LYS A 2 -11.19 -33.80 2.89
C LYS A 2 -11.79 -33.11 4.13
N LYS A 3 -11.83 -33.80 5.25
CA LYS A 3 -12.30 -33.31 6.55
C LYS A 3 -11.37 -32.26 7.14
N GLU A 4 -10.07 -32.46 7.01
CA GLU A 4 -9.06 -31.50 7.49
C GLU A 4 -9.10 -30.20 6.67
N LYS A 5 -9.24 -30.30 5.35
CA LYS A 5 -9.41 -29.13 4.49
C LYS A 5 -10.66 -28.32 4.87
N ALA A 6 -11.79 -28.97 5.07
CA ALA A 6 -13.03 -28.31 5.49
C ALA A 6 -12.90 -27.59 6.84
N ARG A 7 -12.16 -28.20 7.78
CA ARG A 7 -11.84 -27.57 9.08
C ARG A 7 -10.99 -26.31 8.90
N LEU A 8 -9.91 -26.38 8.12
CA LEU A 8 -9.04 -25.26 7.85
C LEU A 8 -9.79 -24.12 7.15
N ASP A 9 -10.62 -24.44 6.17
CA ASP A 9 -11.45 -23.45 5.47
C ASP A 9 -12.45 -22.76 6.43
N SER A 10 -13.00 -23.51 7.40
CA SER A 10 -13.89 -22.97 8.41
C SER A 10 -13.15 -21.99 9.36
N LEU A 11 -11.96 -22.37 9.80
CA LEU A 11 -11.13 -21.51 10.64
C LEU A 11 -10.73 -20.22 9.91
N ASP A 12 -10.36 -20.32 8.65
CA ASP A 12 -10.01 -19.17 7.83
C ASP A 12 -11.19 -18.21 7.66
N ARG A 13 -12.39 -18.75 7.38
CA ARG A 13 -13.61 -17.92 7.30
C ARG A 13 -13.92 -17.19 8.60
N ALA A 14 -13.64 -17.80 9.74
CA ALA A 14 -13.89 -17.21 11.06
C ALA A 14 -12.82 -16.18 11.46
N ALA A 15 -11.60 -16.31 10.97
CA ALA A 15 -10.48 -15.41 11.28
C ALA A 15 -10.70 -14.00 10.75
N LEU A 16 -10.03 -13.04 11.37
CA LEU A 16 -9.91 -11.68 10.84
C LEU A 16 -8.82 -11.66 9.79
N LYS A 17 -9.19 -11.47 8.52
CA LYS A 17 -8.28 -11.50 7.38
C LYS A 17 -7.87 -10.10 6.98
N ILE A 18 -6.57 -9.88 6.84
CA ILE A 18 -5.97 -8.57 6.53
C ILE A 18 -5.06 -8.71 5.30
N ALA A 19 -5.32 -7.89 4.28
CA ALA A 19 -4.43 -7.76 3.13
C ALA A 19 -3.24 -6.87 3.47
N VAL A 20 -2.04 -7.34 3.19
CA VAL A 20 -0.78 -6.66 3.50
C VAL A 20 0.17 -6.67 2.30
N MET A 21 1.11 -5.72 2.32
CA MET A 21 2.15 -5.54 1.32
C MET A 21 3.55 -5.73 1.94
N PRO A 22 4.59 -6.02 1.15
CA PRO A 22 5.96 -6.14 1.65
C PRO A 22 6.60 -4.75 1.86
N THR A 23 6.01 -3.95 2.71
CA THR A 23 6.37 -2.55 2.96
C THR A 23 6.49 -2.27 4.46
N MET A 24 7.25 -1.24 4.82
CA MET A 24 7.59 -0.94 6.22
C MET A 24 6.38 -0.51 7.05
N ASP A 25 5.36 0.06 6.45
CA ASP A 25 4.10 0.39 7.13
C ASP A 25 3.36 -0.87 7.64
N CYS A 26 3.61 -2.02 7.01
CA CYS A 26 3.05 -3.30 7.45
C CYS A 26 3.88 -3.99 8.54
N LEU A 27 5.06 -3.47 8.86
CA LEU A 27 5.96 -4.09 9.84
C LEU A 27 5.30 -4.32 11.21
N PRO A 28 4.54 -3.37 11.79
CA PRO A 28 3.84 -3.63 13.05
C PRO A 28 2.88 -4.81 12.98
N ILE A 29 2.20 -4.99 11.84
CA ILE A 29 1.30 -6.15 11.62
C ILE A 29 2.09 -7.45 11.55
N PHE A 30 3.20 -7.47 10.81
CA PHE A 30 4.05 -8.66 10.72
C PHE A 30 4.64 -9.05 12.08
N LEU A 31 5.13 -8.09 12.84
CA LEU A 31 5.67 -8.33 14.19
C LEU A 31 4.58 -8.86 15.13
N ALA A 32 3.41 -8.25 15.14
CA ALA A 32 2.29 -8.69 15.98
C ALA A 32 1.82 -10.10 15.60
N TYR A 33 1.92 -10.46 14.33
CA TYR A 33 1.60 -11.80 13.84
C TYR A 33 2.67 -12.81 14.25
N ASP A 34 3.94 -12.52 13.97
CA ASP A 34 5.07 -13.43 14.20
C ASP A 34 5.34 -13.65 15.70
N ASP A 35 5.20 -12.61 16.51
CA ASP A 35 5.38 -12.67 17.98
C ASP A 35 4.13 -13.11 18.73
N SER A 36 3.10 -13.58 18.01
CA SER A 36 1.84 -14.06 18.59
C SER A 36 1.07 -13.01 19.42
N ILE A 37 1.32 -11.72 19.19
CA ILE A 37 0.65 -10.64 19.94
C ILE A 37 -0.86 -10.66 19.67
N PHE A 38 -1.28 -10.91 18.43
CA PHE A 38 -2.70 -11.06 18.10
C PHE A 38 -3.35 -12.20 18.90
N LYS A 39 -2.69 -13.35 18.97
CA LYS A 39 -3.18 -14.51 19.75
C LYS A 39 -3.29 -14.19 21.23
N HIS A 40 -2.30 -13.48 21.80
CA HIS A 40 -2.32 -13.05 23.20
C HIS A 40 -3.46 -12.06 23.48
N GLN A 41 -3.86 -11.26 22.49
CA GLN A 41 -5.03 -10.41 22.56
C GLN A 41 -6.36 -11.15 22.31
N GLY A 42 -6.30 -12.44 21.97
CA GLY A 42 -7.50 -13.25 21.75
C GLY A 42 -8.14 -13.05 20.40
N VAL A 43 -7.38 -12.71 19.36
CA VAL A 43 -7.85 -12.59 18.00
C VAL A 43 -7.01 -13.47 17.05
N ASP A 44 -7.71 -14.24 16.22
CA ASP A 44 -7.09 -15.03 15.15
C ASP A 44 -7.02 -14.17 13.88
N VAL A 45 -5.80 -13.79 13.50
CA VAL A 45 -5.53 -12.94 12.32
C VAL A 45 -4.87 -13.79 11.25
N HIS A 46 -5.44 -13.76 10.04
CA HIS A 46 -4.84 -14.38 8.87
C HIS A 46 -4.39 -13.29 7.89
N LEU A 47 -3.15 -13.34 7.46
CA LEU A 47 -2.59 -12.36 6.53
C LEU A 47 -2.73 -12.86 5.09
N ARG A 48 -3.19 -11.96 4.20
CA ARG A 48 -3.16 -12.14 2.75
C ARG A 48 -2.08 -11.25 2.18
N ARG A 49 -1.01 -11.85 1.70
CA ARG A 49 0.18 -11.13 1.21
C ARG A 49 0.05 -10.87 -0.28
N TYR A 50 0.13 -9.60 -0.67
CA TYR A 50 0.09 -9.16 -2.06
C TYR A 50 1.32 -8.30 -2.36
N THR A 51 1.63 -8.15 -3.64
CA THR A 51 2.72 -7.28 -4.12
C THR A 51 2.20 -6.13 -4.98
N ALA A 52 0.91 -6.15 -5.29
CA ALA A 52 0.23 -5.09 -6.03
C ALA A 52 -0.87 -4.43 -5.17
N GLN A 53 -0.86 -3.10 -5.12
CA GLN A 53 -1.86 -2.31 -4.38
C GLN A 53 -3.29 -2.65 -4.84
N MET A 54 -3.51 -2.81 -6.14
CA MET A 54 -4.82 -3.16 -6.68
C MET A 54 -5.33 -4.52 -6.22
N ASP A 55 -4.45 -5.46 -5.94
CA ASP A 55 -4.86 -6.78 -5.42
C ASP A 55 -5.38 -6.68 -3.99
N CYS A 56 -4.78 -5.82 -3.16
CA CYS A 56 -5.30 -5.49 -1.85
C CYS A 56 -6.71 -4.87 -1.94
N ASP A 57 -6.89 -3.92 -2.83
CA ASP A 57 -8.17 -3.24 -3.04
C ASP A 57 -9.25 -4.22 -3.52
N THR A 58 -8.91 -5.07 -4.49
CA THR A 58 -9.81 -6.13 -4.98
C THR A 58 -10.20 -7.10 -3.86
N ALA A 59 -9.26 -7.46 -2.99
CA ALA A 59 -9.53 -8.38 -1.89
C ALA A 59 -10.56 -7.79 -0.90
N ILE A 60 -10.44 -6.52 -0.55
CA ILE A 60 -11.39 -5.88 0.37
C ILE A 60 -12.73 -5.60 -0.32
N GLU A 61 -12.75 -5.15 -1.55
CA GLU A 61 -13.98 -4.90 -2.32
C GLU A 61 -14.78 -6.19 -2.55
N ARG A 62 -14.11 -7.30 -2.80
CA ARG A 62 -14.73 -8.63 -3.00
C ARG A 62 -14.94 -9.41 -1.71
N GLN A 63 -14.77 -8.78 -0.56
CA GLN A 63 -15.01 -9.39 0.75
C GLN A 63 -14.14 -10.64 1.04
N ARG A 64 -12.96 -10.72 0.42
CA ARG A 64 -11.98 -11.80 0.68
C ARG A 64 -11.20 -11.56 1.97
N VAL A 65 -11.13 -10.30 2.40
CA VAL A 65 -10.54 -9.85 3.65
C VAL A 65 -11.48 -8.87 4.34
N GLU A 66 -11.37 -8.73 5.65
CA GLU A 66 -12.11 -7.73 6.43
C GLU A 66 -11.41 -6.38 6.40
N GLY A 67 -10.10 -6.37 6.40
CA GLY A 67 -9.28 -5.17 6.37
C GLY A 67 -8.13 -5.25 5.38
N SER A 68 -7.56 -4.10 5.08
CA SER A 68 -6.41 -3.98 4.18
C SER A 68 -5.57 -2.77 4.53
N VAL A 69 -4.24 -2.92 4.44
CA VAL A 69 -3.38 -1.76 4.35
C VAL A 69 -3.65 -1.05 3.04
N THR A 70 -3.78 0.27 3.09
CA THR A 70 -4.10 1.06 1.92
C THR A 70 -3.65 2.51 2.10
N ASP A 71 -4.01 3.37 1.18
CA ASP A 71 -3.88 4.81 1.31
C ASP A 71 -5.24 5.50 1.13
N LEU A 72 -5.37 6.73 1.62
CA LEU A 72 -6.64 7.46 1.58
C LEU A 72 -7.14 7.77 0.17
N ILE A 73 -6.26 7.85 -0.82
CA ILE A 73 -6.67 8.07 -2.22
C ILE A 73 -7.34 6.81 -2.77
N ARG A 74 -6.73 5.62 -2.57
CA ARG A 74 -7.31 4.33 -2.94
C ARG A 74 -8.61 4.05 -2.19
N ALA A 75 -8.60 4.31 -0.88
CA ALA A 75 -9.78 4.13 -0.03
C ALA A 75 -10.95 4.97 -0.52
N ARG A 76 -10.72 6.24 -0.81
CA ARG A 76 -11.74 7.15 -1.37
C ARG A 76 -12.28 6.64 -2.71
N HIS A 77 -11.41 6.09 -3.54
CA HIS A 77 -11.83 5.51 -4.82
C HIS A 77 -12.73 4.28 -4.61
N MET A 78 -12.39 3.40 -3.66
CA MET A 78 -13.21 2.24 -3.30
C MET A 78 -14.59 2.68 -2.73
N GLU A 79 -14.63 3.71 -1.89
CA GLU A 79 -15.90 4.26 -1.37
C GLU A 79 -16.80 4.78 -2.49
N LYS A 80 -16.23 5.49 -3.46
CA LYS A 80 -16.98 5.96 -4.64
C LYS A 80 -17.55 4.81 -5.47
N ARG A 81 -16.93 3.65 -5.41
CA ARG A 81 -17.40 2.43 -6.09
C ARG A 81 -18.39 1.61 -5.25
N GLY A 82 -18.75 2.08 -4.07
CA GLY A 82 -19.77 1.48 -3.22
C GLY A 82 -19.26 0.63 -2.06
N THR A 83 -17.96 0.61 -1.79
CA THR A 83 -17.39 -0.10 -0.64
C THR A 83 -17.22 0.87 0.52
N ALA A 84 -18.14 0.85 1.49
CA ALA A 84 -18.03 1.67 2.69
C ALA A 84 -16.91 1.17 3.60
N LEU A 85 -16.03 2.08 4.02
CA LEU A 85 -14.84 1.79 4.80
C LEU A 85 -14.81 2.57 6.11
N THR A 86 -14.11 2.04 7.09
CA THR A 86 -13.71 2.73 8.32
C THR A 86 -12.18 2.66 8.47
N TYR A 87 -11.60 3.63 9.17
CA TYR A 87 -10.14 3.85 9.23
C TYR A 87 -9.66 3.87 10.68
N PRO A 88 -9.61 2.72 11.37
CA PRO A 88 -9.24 2.68 12.78
C PRO A 88 -7.75 2.93 13.06
N ILE A 89 -6.90 2.82 12.04
CA ILE A 89 -5.44 2.94 12.18
C ILE A 89 -4.88 3.82 11.06
N SER A 90 -4.08 4.82 11.45
CA SER A 90 -3.15 5.51 10.55
C SER A 90 -1.80 4.84 10.60
N THR A 91 -1.20 4.59 9.45
CA THR A 91 0.14 4.00 9.34
C THR A 91 1.17 5.07 9.01
N ASN A 92 2.44 4.73 9.22
CA ASN A 92 3.56 5.60 8.85
C ASN A 92 4.01 5.43 7.39
N LEU A 93 3.12 4.99 6.51
CA LEU A 93 3.41 4.83 5.10
C LEU A 93 3.77 6.18 4.46
N TYR A 94 4.90 6.21 3.77
CA TYR A 94 5.34 7.34 2.97
C TYR A 94 6.00 6.84 1.69
N TRP A 95 6.14 7.74 0.72
CA TRP A 95 6.72 7.44 -0.58
C TRP A 95 7.81 8.43 -0.90
N GLN A 96 8.81 7.95 -1.62
CA GLN A 96 9.88 8.77 -2.18
C GLN A 96 9.76 8.81 -3.69
N PHE A 97 9.89 10.00 -4.24
CA PHE A 97 9.98 10.19 -5.69
C PHE A 97 11.42 9.95 -6.11
N ILE A 98 11.65 8.82 -6.77
CA ILE A 98 12.97 8.35 -7.16
C ILE A 98 13.10 8.43 -8.68
N THR A 99 14.18 9.01 -9.17
CA THR A 99 14.50 9.07 -10.59
C THR A 99 15.66 8.14 -10.93
N ASN A 100 15.60 7.56 -12.13
CA ASN A 100 16.67 6.71 -12.63
C ASN A 100 17.95 7.55 -12.84
N LYS A 101 19.06 7.03 -12.34
CA LYS A 101 20.38 7.72 -12.44
C LYS A 101 20.80 8.01 -13.88
N ARG A 102 20.38 7.19 -14.84
CA ARG A 102 20.72 7.39 -16.27
C ARG A 102 19.82 8.43 -16.94
N SER A 103 18.66 8.71 -16.38
CA SER A 103 17.74 9.70 -16.93
C SER A 103 18.19 11.15 -16.67
N ARG A 104 19.19 11.34 -15.81
CA ARG A 104 19.78 12.66 -15.49
C ARG A 104 18.76 13.70 -15.03
N ILE A 105 17.81 13.26 -14.22
CA ILE A 105 16.78 14.11 -13.66
C ILE A 105 17.18 14.46 -12.22
N SER A 106 17.51 15.72 -11.98
CA SER A 106 17.84 16.28 -10.66
C SER A 106 16.79 17.28 -10.17
N GLU A 107 15.89 17.71 -11.03
CA GLU A 107 14.82 18.66 -10.74
C GLU A 107 13.53 18.25 -11.45
N LEU A 108 12.37 18.55 -10.83
CA LEU A 108 11.07 18.16 -11.37
C LEU A 108 10.77 18.73 -12.75
N LYS A 109 11.29 19.91 -13.09
CA LYS A 109 11.11 20.51 -14.43
C LYS A 109 11.72 19.68 -15.56
N GLN A 110 12.64 18.75 -15.23
CA GLN A 110 13.31 17.88 -16.20
C GLN A 110 12.50 16.60 -16.52
N LEU A 111 11.27 16.50 -16.02
CA LEU A 111 10.38 15.36 -16.32
C LEU A 111 9.76 15.40 -17.71
N SER A 112 9.96 16.46 -18.50
CA SER A 112 9.47 16.54 -19.88
C SER A 112 9.86 15.30 -20.68
N ASP A 113 8.89 14.70 -21.38
CA ASP A 113 9.04 13.49 -22.19
C ASP A 113 9.51 12.24 -21.43
N LYS A 114 9.38 12.24 -20.11
CA LYS A 114 9.80 11.13 -19.26
C LYS A 114 8.61 10.30 -18.80
N MET A 115 8.91 9.03 -18.47
CA MET A 115 7.92 8.07 -17.92
C MET A 115 8.01 8.02 -16.40
N VAL A 116 6.86 8.17 -15.75
CA VAL A 116 6.71 8.05 -14.29
C VAL A 116 5.78 6.89 -13.96
N ALA A 117 6.31 5.86 -13.30
CA ALA A 117 5.50 4.71 -12.89
C ALA A 117 4.67 5.03 -11.65
N MET A 118 3.41 4.64 -11.68
CA MET A 118 2.44 4.83 -10.60
C MET A 118 1.34 3.76 -10.69
N THR A 119 0.44 3.75 -9.72
CA THR A 119 -0.83 3.01 -9.79
C THR A 119 -1.97 4.03 -9.80
N ARG A 120 -2.87 3.93 -10.78
CA ARG A 120 -4.04 4.83 -10.88
C ARG A 120 -4.87 4.82 -9.59
N TYR A 121 -5.43 5.97 -9.27
CA TYR A 121 -6.31 6.17 -8.11
C TYR A 121 -5.65 5.80 -6.78
N SER A 122 -4.33 5.98 -6.69
CA SER A 122 -3.55 5.74 -5.48
C SER A 122 -2.79 6.99 -5.05
N ALA A 123 -2.18 6.92 -3.87
CA ALA A 123 -1.25 7.95 -3.42
C ALA A 123 -0.11 8.16 -4.42
N THR A 124 0.36 7.12 -5.10
CA THR A 124 1.44 7.24 -6.10
C THR A 124 1.00 8.04 -7.32
N ASP A 125 -0.25 7.89 -7.77
CA ASP A 125 -0.83 8.72 -8.84
C ASP A 125 -0.95 10.19 -8.40
N TYR A 126 -1.48 10.42 -7.22
CA TYR A 126 -1.60 11.77 -6.64
C TYR A 126 -0.25 12.47 -6.52
N LEU A 127 0.76 11.78 -5.99
CA LEU A 127 2.11 12.31 -5.82
C LEU A 127 2.83 12.53 -7.15
N ALA A 128 2.60 11.67 -8.15
CA ALA A 128 3.10 11.87 -9.51
C ALA A 128 2.51 13.14 -10.13
N THR A 129 1.20 13.35 -10.01
CA THR A 129 0.53 14.57 -10.47
C THR A 129 1.07 15.79 -9.77
N LEU A 130 1.25 15.72 -8.44
CA LEU A 130 1.83 16.82 -7.64
C LEU A 130 3.24 17.17 -8.11
N ALA A 131 4.06 16.18 -8.40
CA ALA A 131 5.42 16.38 -8.92
C ALA A 131 5.41 17.07 -10.28
N ILE A 132 4.54 16.63 -11.19
CA ILE A 132 4.41 17.21 -12.54
C ILE A 132 3.93 18.66 -12.45
N ASP A 133 2.90 18.92 -11.65
CA ASP A 133 2.33 20.27 -11.49
C ASP A 133 3.34 21.22 -10.84
N SER A 134 4.13 20.76 -9.86
CA SER A 134 5.16 21.55 -9.20
C SER A 134 6.35 21.84 -10.12
N GLY A 135 6.73 20.87 -10.92
CA GLY A 135 7.90 20.97 -11.82
C GLY A 135 7.63 21.83 -13.05
N LYS A 136 6.39 21.93 -13.47
CA LYS A 136 5.99 22.66 -14.71
C LYS A 136 6.86 22.29 -15.91
N PRO A 137 7.00 21.01 -16.25
CA PRO A 137 7.82 20.59 -17.37
C PRO A 137 7.30 21.19 -18.69
N LYS A 138 8.21 21.45 -19.62
CA LYS A 138 7.86 22.08 -20.90
C LYS A 138 6.97 21.22 -21.77
N TYR A 139 7.19 19.91 -21.73
CA TYR A 139 6.47 18.91 -22.53
C TYR A 139 5.78 17.89 -21.65
N ASP A 140 4.91 17.09 -22.24
CA ASP A 140 4.13 16.07 -21.53
C ASP A 140 4.99 15.08 -20.75
N VAL A 141 4.47 14.66 -19.62
CA VAL A 141 5.03 13.60 -18.77
C VAL A 141 4.11 12.39 -18.86
N TYR A 142 4.67 11.22 -19.12
CA TYR A 142 3.89 10.00 -19.33
C TYR A 142 3.76 9.22 -18.02
N LYS A 143 2.57 9.23 -17.43
CA LYS A 143 2.26 8.37 -16.28
C LYS A 143 1.98 6.95 -16.75
N VAL A 144 2.78 6.00 -16.31
CA VAL A 144 2.71 4.60 -16.70
C VAL A 144 2.22 3.75 -15.53
N GLN A 145 1.14 3.00 -15.72
CA GLN A 145 0.61 2.14 -14.67
C GLN A 145 1.40 0.84 -14.57
N ILE A 146 2.10 0.68 -13.45
CA ILE A 146 2.80 -0.54 -13.07
C ILE A 146 2.31 -0.96 -11.68
N ASN A 147 1.44 -1.96 -11.62
CA ASN A 147 0.72 -2.32 -10.40
C ASN A 147 1.57 -3.08 -9.38
N ASP A 148 2.40 -3.99 -9.84
CA ASP A 148 3.26 -4.80 -8.96
C ASP A 148 4.47 -3.99 -8.49
N LEU A 149 4.62 -3.88 -7.17
CA LEU A 149 5.69 -3.10 -6.55
C LEU A 149 7.08 -3.66 -6.84
N ASN A 150 7.23 -4.98 -6.87
CA ASN A 150 8.51 -5.62 -7.15
C ASN A 150 8.90 -5.44 -8.63
N ILE A 151 7.93 -5.52 -9.54
CA ILE A 151 8.15 -5.24 -10.96
C ILE A 151 8.53 -3.77 -11.14
N ARG A 152 7.84 -2.85 -10.47
CA ARG A 152 8.13 -1.41 -10.53
C ARG A 152 9.59 -1.13 -10.13
N LEU A 153 10.02 -1.65 -8.99
CA LEU A 153 11.41 -1.50 -8.54
C LEU A 153 12.40 -2.10 -9.55
N ARG A 154 12.13 -3.30 -10.04
CA ARG A 154 13.00 -3.97 -11.03
C ARG A 154 13.16 -3.17 -12.31
N MET A 155 12.08 -2.57 -12.80
CA MET A 155 12.12 -1.72 -13.98
C MET A 155 13.02 -0.50 -13.77
N LEU A 156 12.99 0.11 -12.60
CA LEU A 156 13.90 1.21 -12.26
C LEU A 156 15.36 0.73 -12.26
N LEU A 157 15.62 -0.39 -11.57
CA LEU A 157 16.98 -0.94 -11.45
C LEU A 157 17.55 -1.40 -12.81
N ASN A 158 16.69 -1.85 -13.72
CA ASN A 158 17.07 -2.25 -15.08
C ASN A 158 17.08 -1.06 -16.09
N ASN A 159 16.88 0.16 -15.61
CA ASN A 159 16.84 1.36 -16.43
C ASN A 159 15.72 1.38 -17.49
N GLU A 160 14.59 0.75 -17.19
CA GLU A 160 13.42 0.66 -18.07
C GLU A 160 12.35 1.71 -17.73
N MET A 161 12.58 2.52 -16.69
CA MET A 161 11.66 3.56 -16.23
C MET A 161 12.45 4.77 -15.74
N ASP A 162 11.97 5.99 -16.02
CA ASP A 162 12.67 7.23 -15.68
C ASP A 162 12.47 7.63 -14.22
N ALA A 163 11.28 7.45 -13.70
CA ALA A 163 10.96 7.85 -12.33
C ALA A 163 9.79 7.03 -11.76
N MET A 164 9.65 7.04 -10.45
CA MET A 164 8.54 6.40 -9.75
C MET A 164 8.43 6.84 -8.30
N LEU A 165 7.27 6.58 -7.70
CA LEU A 165 7.06 6.66 -6.26
C LEU A 165 7.32 5.27 -5.65
N LEU A 166 8.19 5.19 -4.67
CA LEU A 166 8.51 3.95 -3.95
C LEU A 166 8.33 4.14 -2.44
N PRO A 167 7.67 3.18 -1.76
CA PRO A 167 7.69 3.10 -0.30
C PRO A 167 8.98 2.45 0.18
N GLU A 168 9.17 2.35 1.50
CA GLU A 168 10.26 1.59 2.08
C GLU A 168 9.87 0.10 2.25
N PRO A 169 10.79 -0.85 2.08
CA PRO A 169 12.24 -0.68 1.88
C PRO A 169 12.67 -0.51 0.42
N GLN A 170 11.75 -0.48 -0.52
CA GLN A 170 12.04 -0.42 -1.96
C GLN A 170 12.80 0.87 -2.34
N ALA A 171 12.40 2.00 -1.74
CA ALA A 171 13.09 3.28 -1.96
C ALA A 171 14.56 3.21 -1.52
N THR A 172 14.84 2.60 -0.36
CA THR A 172 16.21 2.40 0.10
C THR A 172 17.02 1.53 -0.87
N LYS A 173 16.44 0.44 -1.37
CA LYS A 173 17.10 -0.41 -2.38
C LYS A 173 17.46 0.39 -3.64
N ALA A 174 16.56 1.23 -4.12
CA ALA A 174 16.82 2.09 -5.27
C ALA A 174 17.96 3.08 -4.99
N ARG A 175 17.98 3.71 -3.83
CA ARG A 175 19.02 4.67 -3.44
C ARG A 175 20.40 4.01 -3.25
N LEU A 176 20.44 2.78 -2.75
CA LEU A 176 21.69 2.01 -2.65
C LEU A 176 22.31 1.72 -4.04
N GLU A 177 21.47 1.60 -5.06
CA GLU A 177 21.89 1.51 -6.46
C GLU A 177 22.15 2.89 -7.10
N GLN A 178 22.20 3.94 -6.26
CA GLN A 178 22.50 5.33 -6.63
C GLN A 178 21.43 6.01 -7.51
N HIS A 179 20.20 5.52 -7.52
CA HIS A 179 19.07 6.26 -8.05
C HIS A 179 18.75 7.46 -7.15
N VAL A 180 18.17 8.51 -7.73
CA VAL A 180 18.11 9.84 -7.11
C VAL A 180 16.75 10.10 -6.48
N LYS A 181 16.73 10.42 -5.18
CA LYS A 181 15.53 10.91 -4.52
C LYS A 181 15.36 12.41 -4.77
N LEU A 182 14.25 12.83 -5.35
CA LEU A 182 13.92 14.26 -5.53
C LEU A 182 13.10 14.81 -4.37
N PHE A 183 12.14 14.04 -3.86
CA PHE A 183 11.39 14.43 -2.67
C PHE A 183 10.80 13.22 -1.96
N ASP A 184 10.27 13.47 -0.78
CA ASP A 184 9.59 12.51 0.09
C ASP A 184 8.20 13.06 0.41
N SER A 185 7.17 12.22 0.47
CA SER A 185 5.82 12.67 0.78
C SER A 185 5.69 13.30 2.18
N ARG A 186 6.60 12.96 3.09
CA ARG A 186 6.68 13.59 4.42
C ARG A 186 7.04 15.07 4.34
N ASP A 187 7.82 15.47 3.35
CA ASP A 187 8.18 16.88 3.11
C ASP A 187 6.96 17.73 2.71
N LYS A 188 5.89 17.08 2.31
CA LYS A 188 4.60 17.70 1.95
C LYS A 188 3.56 17.62 3.06
N ASN A 189 3.92 17.16 4.25
CA ASN A 189 3.02 16.91 5.37
C ASN A 189 1.84 15.99 5.02
N LEU A 190 2.06 15.04 4.13
CA LEU A 190 1.04 14.10 3.68
C LEU A 190 1.14 12.79 4.46
N GLN A 191 0.10 12.49 5.23
CA GLN A 191 -0.07 11.21 5.93
C GLN A 191 -1.27 10.49 5.31
N LEU A 192 -1.01 9.63 4.34
CA LEU A 192 -2.05 8.99 3.54
C LEU A 192 -2.24 7.51 3.88
N GLY A 193 -1.30 6.89 4.59
CA GLY A 193 -1.35 5.47 4.92
C GLY A 193 -2.37 5.16 6.02
N VAL A 194 -3.18 4.13 5.79
CA VAL A 194 -4.19 3.65 6.74
C VAL A 194 -4.32 2.13 6.69
N VAL A 195 -4.86 1.54 7.76
CA VAL A 195 -5.49 0.22 7.67
C VAL A 195 -6.99 0.47 7.63
N ALA A 196 -7.61 0.13 6.50
CA ALA A 196 -9.04 0.27 6.29
C ALA A 196 -9.76 -1.05 6.52
N PHE A 197 -10.96 -0.99 7.06
CA PHE A 197 -11.85 -2.14 7.24
C PHE A 197 -13.19 -1.84 6.57
N ARG A 198 -13.82 -2.89 6.04
CA ARG A 198 -15.19 -2.76 5.56
C ARG A 198 -16.10 -2.36 6.72
N LYS A 199 -16.82 -1.24 6.55
CA LYS A 199 -17.70 -0.70 7.60
C LYS A 199 -18.77 -1.70 8.02
N LYS A 200 -19.21 -2.58 7.13
CA LYS A 200 -20.21 -3.61 7.38
C LYS A 200 -19.84 -4.56 8.52
N ILE A 201 -18.53 -4.79 8.77
CA ILE A 201 -18.11 -5.67 9.88
C ILE A 201 -18.51 -5.13 11.25
N LEU A 202 -18.74 -3.82 11.40
CA LEU A 202 -19.14 -3.22 12.65
C LEU A 202 -20.56 -3.59 13.10
N SER A 203 -21.39 -4.10 12.19
CA SER A 203 -22.73 -4.60 12.51
C SER A 203 -22.74 -6.06 13.00
N ASP A 204 -21.63 -6.77 12.91
CA ASP A 204 -21.43 -8.11 13.48
C ASP A 204 -20.64 -7.99 14.79
N PRO A 205 -21.24 -8.31 15.96
CA PRO A 205 -20.56 -8.16 17.25
C PRO A 205 -19.25 -8.94 17.34
N ARG A 206 -19.15 -10.11 16.72
CA ARG A 206 -17.95 -10.94 16.71
C ARG A 206 -16.83 -10.25 15.89
N ARG A 207 -17.16 -9.72 14.72
CA ARG A 207 -16.20 -8.97 13.88
C ARG A 207 -15.77 -7.67 14.54
N LYS A 208 -16.70 -6.96 15.16
CA LYS A 208 -16.39 -5.74 15.90
C LYS A 208 -15.43 -6.00 17.06
N ASP A 209 -15.61 -7.09 17.79
CA ASP A 209 -14.69 -7.50 18.84
C ASP A 209 -13.30 -7.86 18.29
N GLN A 210 -13.23 -8.60 17.20
CA GLN A 210 -11.96 -8.90 16.52
C GLN A 210 -11.22 -7.63 16.10
N LEU A 211 -11.92 -6.65 15.54
CA LEU A 211 -11.35 -5.36 15.16
C LEU A 211 -10.78 -4.63 16.38
N ALA A 212 -11.51 -4.55 17.48
CA ALA A 212 -11.05 -3.89 18.70
C ALA A 212 -9.76 -4.55 19.23
N LYS A 213 -9.69 -5.86 19.24
CA LYS A 213 -8.50 -6.62 19.66
C LYS A 213 -7.32 -6.43 18.69
N PHE A 214 -7.60 -6.37 17.40
CA PHE A 214 -6.58 -6.06 16.38
C PHE A 214 -5.96 -4.68 16.61
N VAL A 215 -6.78 -3.66 16.80
CA VAL A 215 -6.32 -2.28 17.05
C VAL A 215 -5.49 -2.22 18.33
N LYS A 216 -5.92 -2.89 19.40
CA LYS A 216 -5.17 -2.95 20.65
C LYS A 216 -3.81 -3.62 20.49
N ALA A 217 -3.73 -4.68 19.72
CA ALA A 217 -2.47 -5.39 19.45
C ALA A 217 -1.53 -4.58 18.54
N TYR A 218 -2.08 -3.75 17.64
CA TYR A 218 -1.30 -2.89 16.75
C TYR A 218 -0.61 -1.75 17.52
N ASN A 219 -1.27 -1.16 18.52
CA ASN A 219 -0.77 -0.06 19.33
C ASN A 219 0.14 -0.55 20.47
#